data_b4ac716da109df0cb5f095096bc412b1
#
_entry.id   b4ac716da109df0cb5f095096bc412b1
#
_cell.length_a   1.000
_cell.length_b   1.000
_cell.length_c   1.000
_cell.angle_alpha   90.00
_cell.angle_beta   90.00
_cell.angle_gamma   90.00
#
_symmetry.space_group_name_H-M   'P 1'
#
loop_
_entity.id
_entity.type
_entity.pdbx_description
1 polymer ?
#
loop_
_entity_poly.entity_id
_entity_poly.type
_entity_poly.pdbx_seq_one_letter_code
_entity_poly.pdbx_strand_id
1 'polypeptide(L)'
;MRYTLRILFLFFVGFSTQIAFTQDNTLTQREKAEGWELLWDGKTTEGWRGAKLTAFPAKGWAVENGILRVIPSGGAESANGGDIVTLRKFRNFVLKVDFKITKGANSGIKYFVDPDLNKGEGSAIGCEFQLLDDKTHPDAKLGVKGNRQLGALYDLIPADRSNPNYRFDETGFNTAMIIVNGNRVQHFLNDVKILDYVRNTQGFNALVAYSKYVNWPNFGNNEEGHILLQDHGDEVFFKNIKIKETKGTLILPEAGEKFKLGMAGYSFVNFDLEKTLDVMQKMDMHYLCIKDFHLPLNSTEAQIAEFHAKLAEKGVTGYAVGPIYMNTEAEIDRAFVYAKKVGVRLIVGVPKIELLPYIDKKVKEYGFNYAIHLHGPDIDIYQDADDVWNRTKDLDPRIGMCLDIGHDYRNGKDPVADLRKYHSRVYDVHLKDVTDSSKAGYSVEVGRGMLDIPGFIHAMREVGYSGVVSLEHERNMKDPFTGIGESIGYFRAMVAATK
;
A
#
# COMPACT_ATOMS: atom_id res chain seq x y z
N MET A 1 54.32 67.49 -27.88
CA MET A 1 53.79 66.29 -27.26
C MET A 1 52.25 66.49 -27.17
N ARG A 2 51.50 65.80 -28.04
CA ARG A 2 50.02 65.83 -28.05
C ARG A 2 49.52 64.59 -27.34
N TYR A 3 48.77 64.75 -26.22
CA TYR A 3 48.06 63.68 -25.55
C TYR A 3 46.68 63.56 -26.12
N THR A 4 46.36 62.35 -26.71
CA THR A 4 45.07 62.02 -27.21
C THR A 4 44.32 61.31 -26.11
N LEU A 5 43.21 61.89 -25.63
CA LEU A 5 42.33 61.33 -24.62
C LEU A 5 41.33 60.35 -25.34
N ARG A 6 41.44 59.06 -25.03
CA ARG A 6 40.45 58.07 -25.51
C ARG A 6 39.33 57.90 -24.43
N ILE A 7 38.14 58.35 -24.77
CA ILE A 7 36.96 58.14 -23.97
C ILE A 7 36.40 56.74 -24.28
N LEU A 8 36.34 55.87 -23.25
CA LEU A 8 35.77 54.53 -23.34
C LEU A 8 34.26 54.62 -22.95
N PHE A 9 33.38 54.42 -23.91
CA PHE A 9 31.93 54.27 -23.66
C PHE A 9 31.64 52.87 -23.19
N LEU A 10 31.32 52.67 -21.89
CA LEU A 10 30.77 51.45 -21.34
C LEU A 10 29.26 51.44 -21.63
N PHE A 11 28.83 50.55 -22.53
CA PHE A 11 27.42 50.21 -22.69
C PHE A 11 26.98 49.30 -21.53
N PHE A 12 26.22 49.82 -20.59
CA PHE A 12 25.48 49.02 -19.61
C PHE A 12 24.24 48.44 -20.31
N VAL A 13 24.29 47.14 -20.69
CA VAL A 13 23.10 46.40 -21.09
C VAL A 13 22.40 45.98 -19.80
N GLY A 14 21.40 46.77 -19.41
CA GLY A 14 20.52 46.40 -18.30
C GLY A 14 19.67 45.19 -18.69
N PHE A 15 20.00 44.02 -18.18
CA PHE A 15 19.06 42.91 -18.20
C PHE A 15 17.92 43.20 -17.20
N SER A 16 16.83 43.77 -17.67
CA SER A 16 15.59 43.78 -16.93
C SER A 16 15.01 42.38 -16.94
N THR A 17 15.17 41.62 -15.85
CA THR A 17 14.39 40.43 -15.58
C THR A 17 12.93 40.86 -15.41
N GLN A 18 12.16 40.83 -16.47
CA GLN A 18 10.73 40.90 -16.36
C GLN A 18 10.27 39.62 -15.63
N ILE A 19 9.85 39.78 -14.38
CA ILE A 19 9.05 38.77 -13.69
C ILE A 19 7.74 38.72 -14.46
N ALA A 20 7.62 37.78 -15.38
CA ALA A 20 6.38 37.50 -16.06
C ALA A 20 5.41 36.94 -15.01
N PHE A 21 4.48 37.77 -14.54
CA PHE A 21 3.31 37.25 -13.84
C PHE A 21 2.58 36.33 -14.80
N THR A 22 2.59 35.05 -14.55
CA THR A 22 1.80 34.09 -15.32
C THR A 22 0.31 34.40 -15.06
N GLN A 23 -0.42 34.70 -16.11
CA GLN A 23 -1.87 34.90 -16.03
C GLN A 23 -2.52 33.57 -15.55
N ASP A 24 -3.44 33.66 -14.59
CA ASP A 24 -4.19 32.50 -14.10
C ASP A 24 -4.94 31.79 -15.26
N ASN A 25 -5.11 30.48 -15.13
CA ASN A 25 -5.78 29.62 -16.10
C ASN A 25 -5.20 29.70 -17.52
N THR A 26 -3.87 29.83 -17.59
CA THR A 26 -3.11 29.79 -18.85
C THR A 26 -1.94 28.81 -18.74
N LEU A 27 -1.52 28.30 -19.88
CA LEU A 27 -0.30 27.48 -19.97
C LEU A 27 0.84 28.34 -20.51
N THR A 28 2.00 28.26 -19.84
CA THR A 28 3.24 28.79 -20.37
C THR A 28 3.66 28.07 -21.63
N GLN A 29 4.54 28.65 -22.45
CA GLN A 29 5.07 27.98 -23.64
C GLN A 29 5.80 26.66 -23.28
N ARG A 30 6.48 26.64 -22.13
CA ARG A 30 7.13 25.45 -21.62
C ARG A 30 6.12 24.35 -21.26
N GLU A 31 5.06 24.69 -20.55
CA GLU A 31 4.00 23.72 -20.19
C GLU A 31 3.33 23.13 -21.43
N LYS A 32 3.05 23.96 -22.44
CA LYS A 32 2.52 23.50 -23.72
C LYS A 32 3.49 22.51 -24.41
N ALA A 33 4.78 22.84 -24.45
CA ALA A 33 5.80 21.97 -25.00
C ALA A 33 5.97 20.65 -24.24
N GLU A 34 5.75 20.66 -22.92
CA GLU A 34 5.78 19.51 -22.05
C GLU A 34 4.49 18.65 -22.09
N GLY A 35 3.47 19.08 -22.84
CA GLY A 35 2.21 18.36 -23.01
C GLY A 35 1.18 18.59 -21.90
N TRP A 36 1.25 19.70 -21.18
CA TRP A 36 0.21 20.11 -20.25
C TRP A 36 -1.02 20.61 -21.01
N GLU A 37 -2.19 20.36 -20.48
CA GLU A 37 -3.47 20.91 -20.91
C GLU A 37 -4.24 21.49 -19.72
N LEU A 38 -5.08 22.50 -19.98
CA LEU A 38 -6.00 23.03 -18.99
C LEU A 38 -7.20 22.10 -18.89
N LEU A 39 -7.54 21.64 -17.70
CA LEU A 39 -8.82 21.00 -17.42
C LEU A 39 -9.94 22.01 -17.19
N TRP A 40 -9.57 23.28 -16.94
CA TRP A 40 -10.52 24.37 -16.79
C TRP A 40 -9.91 25.67 -17.32
N ASP A 41 -10.68 26.39 -18.14
CA ASP A 41 -10.26 27.60 -18.87
C ASP A 41 -10.41 28.91 -18.08
N GLY A 42 -10.95 28.84 -16.85
CA GLY A 42 -11.21 30.01 -16.01
C GLY A 42 -12.46 30.79 -16.36
N LYS A 43 -13.29 30.33 -17.32
CA LYS A 43 -14.42 31.12 -17.87
C LYS A 43 -15.68 30.28 -18.04
N THR A 44 -15.57 29.08 -18.55
CA THR A 44 -16.71 28.21 -18.90
C THR A 44 -16.76 26.98 -17.97
N THR A 45 -17.80 26.18 -18.11
CA THR A 45 -17.92 24.89 -17.43
C THR A 45 -17.69 23.73 -18.39
N GLU A 46 -17.13 24.01 -19.56
CA GLU A 46 -16.83 23.01 -20.58
C GLU A 46 -15.81 21.99 -20.05
N GLY A 47 -16.02 20.73 -20.40
CA GLY A 47 -15.19 19.62 -19.90
C GLY A 47 -15.61 19.06 -18.55
N TRP A 48 -16.63 19.67 -17.89
CA TRP A 48 -17.12 19.26 -16.57
C TRP A 48 -18.62 19.00 -16.56
N ARG A 49 -19.05 18.11 -15.69
CA ARG A 49 -20.46 17.83 -15.35
C ARG A 49 -20.62 17.55 -13.87
N GLY A 50 -21.83 17.58 -13.35
CA GLY A 50 -22.09 17.04 -12.02
C GLY A 50 -21.78 15.54 -11.98
N ALA A 51 -21.24 15.07 -10.87
CA ALA A 51 -20.86 13.65 -10.73
C ALA A 51 -22.04 12.71 -10.95
N LYS A 52 -23.22 13.13 -10.55
CA LYS A 52 -24.49 12.39 -10.68
C LYS A 52 -25.46 13.00 -11.72
N LEU A 53 -24.96 13.94 -12.54
CA LEU A 53 -25.72 14.64 -13.56
C LEU A 53 -25.09 14.43 -14.95
N THR A 54 -25.86 14.73 -15.98
CA THR A 54 -25.37 14.70 -17.37
C THR A 54 -24.78 16.05 -17.83
N ALA A 55 -25.06 17.14 -17.09
CA ALA A 55 -24.57 18.49 -17.34
C ALA A 55 -23.92 19.08 -16.08
N PHE A 56 -23.30 20.24 -16.21
CA PHE A 56 -22.79 21.01 -15.07
C PHE A 56 -23.94 21.43 -14.15
N PRO A 57 -23.77 21.41 -12.79
CA PRO A 57 -24.83 21.81 -11.86
C PRO A 57 -25.32 23.25 -12.12
N ALA A 58 -26.63 23.45 -12.09
CA ALA A 58 -27.23 24.79 -12.26
C ALA A 58 -27.07 25.69 -11.01
N LYS A 59 -26.65 25.13 -9.89
CA LYS A 59 -26.42 25.81 -8.59
C LYS A 59 -25.25 25.16 -7.84
N GLY A 60 -24.83 25.78 -6.75
CA GLY A 60 -23.79 25.24 -5.87
C GLY A 60 -22.37 25.56 -6.34
N TRP A 61 -22.18 25.99 -7.56
CA TRP A 61 -20.90 26.40 -8.12
C TRP A 61 -21.01 27.77 -8.79
N ALA A 62 -19.98 28.60 -8.66
CA ALA A 62 -19.86 29.89 -9.34
C ALA A 62 -18.52 30.00 -10.07
N VAL A 63 -18.54 30.64 -11.24
CA VAL A 63 -17.34 31.02 -12.00
C VAL A 63 -17.24 32.54 -11.96
N GLU A 64 -16.28 33.07 -11.23
CA GLU A 64 -16.12 34.51 -11.01
C GLU A 64 -14.65 34.91 -11.09
N ASN A 65 -14.30 35.85 -11.93
CA ASN A 65 -12.94 36.40 -12.05
C ASN A 65 -11.82 35.34 -12.24
N GLY A 66 -12.10 34.30 -13.01
CA GLY A 66 -11.15 33.21 -13.24
C GLY A 66 -11.01 32.26 -12.05
N ILE A 67 -11.95 32.26 -11.13
CA ILE A 67 -12.01 31.38 -9.96
C ILE A 67 -13.28 30.54 -10.05
N LEU A 68 -13.12 29.22 -9.87
CA LEU A 68 -14.20 28.28 -9.68
C LEU A 68 -14.44 28.14 -8.18
N ARG A 69 -15.66 28.42 -7.71
CA ARG A 69 -15.98 28.50 -6.28
C ARG A 69 -17.16 27.60 -5.91
N VAL A 70 -17.06 26.87 -4.81
CA VAL A 70 -18.20 26.23 -4.17
C VAL A 70 -19.00 27.29 -3.42
N ILE A 71 -20.29 27.37 -3.68
CA ILE A 71 -21.22 28.25 -2.96
C ILE A 71 -21.61 27.57 -1.65
N PRO A 72 -21.34 28.19 -0.49
CA PRO A 72 -21.58 27.55 0.79
C PRO A 72 -23.07 27.24 1.01
N SER A 73 -23.35 26.08 1.63
CA SER A 73 -24.69 25.58 1.91
C SER A 73 -24.89 25.06 3.33
N GLY A 74 -23.95 25.35 4.23
CA GLY A 74 -24.01 24.95 5.62
C GLY A 74 -23.36 23.60 5.95
N GLY A 75 -22.39 23.14 5.13
CA GLY A 75 -21.58 21.96 5.41
C GLY A 75 -22.25 20.62 5.11
N ALA A 76 -23.28 20.59 4.29
CA ALA A 76 -23.94 19.36 3.86
C ALA A 76 -23.31 18.82 2.58
N GLU A 77 -22.65 17.66 2.69
CA GLU A 77 -21.94 17.03 1.58
C GLU A 77 -22.82 16.82 0.35
N SER A 78 -22.39 17.35 -0.79
CA SER A 78 -23.06 17.23 -2.11
C SER A 78 -24.53 17.70 -2.15
N ALA A 79 -24.98 18.52 -1.19
CA ALA A 79 -26.41 18.84 -1.04
C ALA A 79 -26.89 20.03 -1.90
N ASN A 80 -26.01 20.96 -2.28
CA ASN A 80 -26.41 22.16 -2.99
C ASN A 80 -26.26 22.04 -4.51
N GLY A 81 -25.11 21.68 -5.01
CA GLY A 81 -24.83 21.46 -6.44
C GLY A 81 -24.31 20.07 -6.70
N GLY A 82 -23.72 19.51 -5.68
CA GLY A 82 -23.02 18.26 -5.73
C GLY A 82 -21.62 18.38 -6.37
N ASP A 83 -20.89 17.32 -6.30
CA ASP A 83 -19.56 17.22 -6.87
C ASP A 83 -19.58 17.41 -8.38
N ILE A 84 -18.49 17.96 -8.91
CA ILE A 84 -18.26 18.02 -10.35
C ILE A 84 -17.12 17.08 -10.76
N VAL A 85 -17.27 16.43 -11.92
CA VAL A 85 -16.28 15.53 -12.50
C VAL A 85 -15.92 15.94 -13.92
N THR A 86 -14.70 15.64 -14.33
CA THR A 86 -14.30 15.78 -15.74
C THR A 86 -15.14 14.88 -16.65
N LEU A 87 -15.39 15.27 -17.89
CA LEU A 87 -16.02 14.38 -18.88
C LEU A 87 -15.08 13.22 -19.28
N ARG A 88 -13.78 13.49 -19.35
CA ARG A 88 -12.75 12.50 -19.66
C ARG A 88 -12.33 11.73 -18.40
N LYS A 89 -11.84 10.51 -18.60
CA LYS A 89 -11.16 9.70 -17.59
C LYS A 89 -9.65 9.76 -17.83
N PHE A 90 -8.88 9.53 -16.78
CA PHE A 90 -7.41 9.59 -16.80
C PHE A 90 -6.83 8.35 -16.11
N ARG A 91 -5.72 7.85 -16.65
CA ARG A 91 -5.03 6.66 -16.14
C ARG A 91 -3.69 7.02 -15.48
N ASN A 92 -2.82 7.67 -16.22
CA ASN A 92 -1.49 8.11 -15.76
C ASN A 92 -1.34 9.60 -16.04
N PHE A 93 -1.03 10.37 -15.01
CA PHE A 93 -1.05 11.81 -15.15
C PHE A 93 -0.26 12.53 -14.06
N VAL A 94 0.04 13.78 -14.32
CA VAL A 94 0.37 14.79 -13.30
C VAL A 94 -0.75 15.82 -13.30
N LEU A 95 -1.48 15.92 -12.22
CA LEU A 95 -2.55 16.90 -12.00
C LEU A 95 -2.02 18.01 -11.10
N LYS A 96 -2.26 19.27 -11.45
CA LYS A 96 -2.05 20.44 -10.57
C LYS A 96 -3.36 21.20 -10.43
N VAL A 97 -3.66 21.61 -9.20
CA VAL A 97 -4.84 22.39 -8.84
C VAL A 97 -4.43 23.41 -7.80
N ASP A 98 -4.61 24.69 -8.11
CA ASP A 98 -4.52 25.72 -7.08
C ASP A 98 -5.84 25.82 -6.35
N PHE A 99 -5.80 25.72 -5.02
CA PHE A 99 -6.96 25.77 -4.16
C PHE A 99 -6.77 26.71 -2.97
N LYS A 100 -7.88 27.24 -2.49
CA LYS A 100 -7.95 28.00 -1.24
C LYS A 100 -9.17 27.52 -0.46
N ILE A 101 -8.99 27.23 0.82
CA ILE A 101 -10.08 26.86 1.73
C ILE A 101 -10.35 27.99 2.71
N THR A 102 -11.59 28.10 3.16
CA THR A 102 -11.98 29.02 4.23
C THR A 102 -11.91 28.35 5.59
N LYS A 103 -12.05 29.12 6.68
CA LYS A 103 -12.04 28.59 8.03
C LYS A 103 -13.18 27.59 8.23
N GLY A 104 -12.83 26.40 8.72
CA GLY A 104 -13.76 25.31 8.96
C GLY A 104 -14.18 24.55 7.69
N ALA A 105 -13.59 24.83 6.54
CA ALA A 105 -14.00 24.20 5.29
C ALA A 105 -13.50 22.78 5.14
N ASN A 106 -14.33 21.98 4.45
CA ASN A 106 -14.04 20.61 3.98
C ASN A 106 -14.32 20.54 2.47
N SER A 107 -13.42 19.92 1.74
CA SER A 107 -13.53 19.61 0.32
C SER A 107 -12.50 18.53 -0.05
N GLY A 108 -12.41 18.15 -1.33
CA GLY A 108 -11.45 17.17 -1.81
C GLY A 108 -11.19 17.28 -3.30
N ILE A 109 -9.99 16.86 -3.70
CA ILE A 109 -9.65 16.61 -5.10
C ILE A 109 -9.56 15.10 -5.26
N LYS A 110 -10.57 14.49 -5.92
CA LYS A 110 -10.62 13.04 -6.09
C LYS A 110 -10.14 12.63 -7.47
N TYR A 111 -9.59 11.43 -7.53
CA TYR A 111 -9.10 10.81 -8.77
C TYR A 111 -9.45 9.31 -8.76
N PHE A 112 -9.41 8.66 -9.92
CA PHE A 112 -9.99 7.34 -10.14
C PHE A 112 -11.46 7.26 -9.73
N VAL A 113 -12.18 8.38 -9.91
CA VAL A 113 -13.60 8.44 -9.54
C VAL A 113 -14.42 7.61 -10.51
N ASP A 114 -15.27 6.78 -9.92
CA ASP A 114 -16.34 6.07 -10.60
C ASP A 114 -17.69 6.55 -10.06
N PRO A 115 -18.42 7.40 -10.78
CA PRO A 115 -19.70 7.92 -10.31
C PRO A 115 -20.79 6.86 -10.14
N ASP A 116 -20.62 5.68 -10.75
CA ASP A 116 -21.60 4.60 -10.67
C ASP A 116 -21.49 3.80 -9.36
N LEU A 117 -20.39 3.90 -8.62
CA LEU A 117 -20.20 3.22 -7.33
C LEU A 117 -21.16 3.76 -6.25
N ASN A 118 -21.46 5.06 -6.26
CA ASN A 118 -22.41 5.68 -5.32
C ASN A 118 -23.42 6.56 -6.05
N LYS A 119 -24.60 6.03 -6.33
CA LYS A 119 -25.73 6.76 -6.92
C LYS A 119 -26.66 7.40 -5.89
N GLY A 120 -26.48 7.08 -4.60
CA GLY A 120 -27.24 7.62 -3.47
C GLY A 120 -26.78 9.01 -3.03
N GLU A 121 -27.07 9.37 -1.79
CA GLU A 121 -26.61 10.63 -1.18
C GLU A 121 -25.10 10.66 -0.99
N GLY A 122 -24.55 11.86 -0.77
CA GLY A 122 -23.13 12.08 -0.53
C GLY A 122 -22.29 12.12 -1.81
N SER A 123 -20.98 12.13 -1.64
CA SER A 123 -20.01 12.32 -2.70
C SER A 123 -19.80 11.08 -3.57
N ALA A 124 -19.41 11.28 -4.83
CA ALA A 124 -18.96 10.18 -5.69
C ALA A 124 -17.63 9.61 -5.19
N ILE A 125 -17.43 8.31 -5.46
CA ILE A 125 -16.35 7.50 -4.86
C ILE A 125 -15.10 7.53 -5.72
N GLY A 126 -13.96 7.80 -5.09
CA GLY A 126 -12.60 7.79 -5.65
C GLY A 126 -11.55 8.03 -4.58
N CYS A 127 -10.28 7.84 -4.93
CA CYS A 127 -9.16 8.25 -4.07
C CYS A 127 -9.16 9.77 -3.93
N GLU A 128 -8.84 10.28 -2.73
CA GLU A 128 -9.03 11.68 -2.41
C GLU A 128 -7.78 12.32 -1.80
N PHE A 129 -7.31 13.40 -2.41
CA PHE A 129 -6.43 14.38 -1.78
C PHE A 129 -7.32 15.27 -0.92
N GLN A 130 -7.26 15.11 0.40
CA GLN A 130 -8.12 15.84 1.33
C GLN A 130 -7.80 17.33 1.36
N LEU A 131 -8.84 18.17 1.31
CA LEU A 131 -8.78 19.61 1.52
C LEU A 131 -9.57 19.94 2.79
N LEU A 132 -8.88 20.22 3.90
CA LEU A 132 -9.53 20.41 5.20
C LEU A 132 -8.86 21.52 5.99
N ASP A 133 -9.65 22.34 6.69
CA ASP A 133 -9.12 23.16 7.78
C ASP A 133 -8.91 22.29 9.03
N ASP A 134 -7.70 21.77 9.17
CA ASP A 134 -7.33 20.87 10.26
C ASP A 134 -7.49 21.47 11.65
N LYS A 135 -7.50 22.82 11.77
CA LYS A 135 -7.57 23.50 13.06
C LYS A 135 -8.99 23.51 13.62
N THR A 136 -9.97 23.70 12.74
CA THR A 136 -11.36 23.96 13.22
C THR A 136 -12.39 22.95 12.74
N HIS A 137 -12.16 22.25 11.61
CA HIS A 137 -13.12 21.25 11.16
C HIS A 137 -13.10 19.99 12.04
N PRO A 138 -14.27 19.48 12.48
CA PRO A 138 -14.33 18.35 13.40
C PRO A 138 -13.74 17.05 12.84
N ASP A 139 -13.82 16.82 11.53
CA ASP A 139 -13.29 15.61 10.87
C ASP A 139 -11.77 15.45 10.99
N ALA A 140 -11.04 16.56 11.19
CA ALA A 140 -9.59 16.54 11.42
C ALA A 140 -9.17 15.73 12.65
N LYS A 141 -10.09 15.54 13.62
CA LYS A 141 -9.88 14.80 14.86
C LYS A 141 -10.35 13.35 14.77
N LEU A 142 -11.00 13.00 13.68
CA LEU A 142 -11.50 11.66 13.42
C LEU A 142 -10.47 10.85 12.60
N GLY A 143 -10.77 9.57 12.40
CA GLY A 143 -9.85 8.66 11.72
C GLY A 143 -8.66 8.23 12.58
N VAL A 144 -7.56 7.88 11.94
CA VAL A 144 -6.36 7.33 12.59
C VAL A 144 -5.13 8.15 12.20
N LYS A 145 -4.37 8.62 13.21
CA LYS A 145 -3.10 9.37 13.01
C LYS A 145 -3.19 10.53 12.00
N GLY A 146 -4.34 11.19 11.87
CA GLY A 146 -4.49 12.32 10.95
C GLY A 146 -4.75 11.94 9.49
N ASN A 147 -5.19 10.70 9.22
CA ASN A 147 -5.52 10.26 7.86
C ASN A 147 -6.77 10.92 7.24
N ARG A 148 -7.40 11.87 7.96
CA ARG A 148 -8.48 12.72 7.46
C ARG A 148 -8.10 14.21 7.38
N GLN A 149 -6.83 14.52 7.61
CA GLN A 149 -6.32 15.88 7.56
C GLN A 149 -5.89 16.28 6.15
N LEU A 150 -5.62 17.59 5.94
CA LEU A 150 -5.18 18.17 4.68
C LEU A 150 -4.06 17.36 4.01
N GLY A 151 -4.22 17.03 2.74
CA GLY A 151 -3.23 16.32 1.91
C GLY A 151 -3.17 14.82 2.11
N ALA A 152 -3.87 14.26 3.12
CA ALA A 152 -3.98 12.82 3.30
C ALA A 152 -4.63 12.13 2.10
N LEU A 153 -4.36 10.85 1.91
CA LEU A 153 -5.28 9.98 1.21
C LEU A 153 -6.43 9.69 2.18
N TYR A 154 -7.53 10.41 2.00
CA TYR A 154 -8.61 10.50 2.97
C TYR A 154 -9.04 9.14 3.52
N ASP A 155 -9.13 9.06 4.85
CA ASP A 155 -9.50 7.88 5.66
C ASP A 155 -8.59 6.64 5.50
N LEU A 156 -7.46 6.79 4.79
CA LEU A 156 -6.52 5.70 4.52
C LEU A 156 -5.09 6.00 5.03
N ILE A 157 -4.42 7.01 4.46
CA ILE A 157 -3.00 7.28 4.73
C ILE A 157 -2.80 8.76 5.09
N PRO A 158 -2.22 9.07 6.26
CA PRO A 158 -1.94 10.44 6.66
C PRO A 158 -0.85 11.09 5.77
N ALA A 159 -0.91 12.41 5.61
CA ALA A 159 0.14 13.18 4.98
C ALA A 159 1.37 13.30 5.89
N ASP A 160 2.56 13.07 5.35
CA ASP A 160 3.82 13.35 6.03
C ASP A 160 4.14 14.85 5.91
N ARG A 161 4.16 15.53 7.05
CA ARG A 161 4.44 16.96 7.17
C ARG A 161 5.77 17.24 7.89
N SER A 162 6.58 16.22 8.07
CA SER A 162 7.87 16.33 8.76
C SER A 162 8.94 17.07 7.95
N ASN A 163 8.72 17.24 6.64
CA ASN A 163 9.66 17.97 5.77
C ASN A 163 9.78 19.43 6.21
N PRO A 164 11.00 19.96 6.50
CA PRO A 164 11.19 21.32 6.96
C PRO A 164 10.76 22.39 5.94
N ASN A 165 10.57 22.02 4.68
CA ASN A 165 10.06 22.90 3.62
C ASN A 165 8.53 22.86 3.48
N TYR A 166 7.83 22.03 4.28
CA TYR A 166 6.37 22.01 4.29
C TYR A 166 5.83 23.41 4.62
N ARG A 167 4.91 23.90 3.77
CA ARG A 167 4.25 25.20 3.94
C ARG A 167 2.80 25.05 3.51
N PHE A 168 1.91 25.67 4.25
CA PHE A 168 0.51 25.84 3.91
C PHE A 168 0.11 27.30 4.18
N ASP A 169 -0.39 28.00 3.16
CA ASP A 169 -0.94 29.34 3.32
C ASP A 169 -2.42 29.25 3.68
N GLU A 170 -2.76 29.63 4.92
CA GLU A 170 -4.13 29.56 5.46
C GLU A 170 -5.06 30.61 4.83
N THR A 171 -4.53 31.62 4.19
CA THR A 171 -5.28 32.78 3.65
C THR A 171 -5.21 32.90 2.15
N GLY A 172 -4.21 32.33 1.53
CA GLY A 172 -3.94 32.37 0.10
C GLY A 172 -4.26 31.07 -0.64
N PHE A 173 -3.83 31.03 -1.89
CA PHE A 173 -3.89 29.81 -2.69
C PHE A 173 -2.69 28.92 -2.43
N ASN A 174 -2.95 27.62 -2.37
CA ASN A 174 -1.97 26.57 -2.30
C ASN A 174 -2.06 25.68 -3.54
N THR A 175 -0.99 25.04 -3.94
CA THR A 175 -0.99 24.09 -5.06
C THR A 175 -0.99 22.66 -4.56
N ALA A 176 -2.05 21.92 -4.87
CA ALA A 176 -2.07 20.46 -4.79
C ALA A 176 -1.53 19.89 -6.10
N MET A 177 -0.56 18.96 -6.01
CA MET A 177 -0.12 18.20 -7.17
C MET A 177 -0.25 16.70 -6.87
N ILE A 178 -0.87 15.98 -7.80
CA ILE A 178 -1.07 14.54 -7.73
C ILE A 178 -0.35 13.91 -8.92
N ILE A 179 0.58 13.00 -8.65
CA ILE A 179 1.29 12.24 -9.68
C ILE A 179 0.80 10.81 -9.64
N VAL A 180 0.28 10.33 -10.75
CA VAL A 180 -0.10 8.93 -10.95
C VAL A 180 0.80 8.31 -12.02
N ASN A 181 1.56 7.31 -11.62
CA ASN A 181 2.43 6.54 -12.51
C ASN A 181 2.19 5.04 -12.30
N GLY A 182 1.35 4.44 -13.11
CA GLY A 182 0.88 3.08 -12.92
C GLY A 182 0.11 2.94 -11.59
N ASN A 183 0.60 2.08 -10.72
CA ASN A 183 0.01 1.87 -9.40
C ASN A 183 0.53 2.85 -8.34
N ARG A 184 1.65 3.53 -8.58
CA ARG A 184 2.21 4.49 -7.63
C ARG A 184 1.52 5.83 -7.73
N VAL A 185 1.15 6.37 -6.59
CA VAL A 185 0.54 7.69 -6.45
C VAL A 185 1.29 8.51 -5.43
N GLN A 186 1.52 9.78 -5.75
CA GLN A 186 2.20 10.72 -4.87
C GLN A 186 1.38 12.01 -4.74
N HIS A 187 1.26 12.52 -3.52
CA HIS A 187 0.70 13.84 -3.24
C HIS A 187 1.79 14.83 -2.91
N PHE A 188 1.64 16.04 -3.42
CA PHE A 188 2.49 17.18 -3.11
C PHE A 188 1.63 18.36 -2.70
N LEU A 189 2.09 19.11 -1.72
CA LEU A 189 1.53 20.41 -1.34
C LEU A 189 2.62 21.47 -1.49
N ASN A 190 2.38 22.50 -2.31
CA ASN A 190 3.33 23.57 -2.59
C ASN A 190 4.72 23.01 -2.95
N ASP A 191 4.76 22.08 -3.91
CA ASP A 191 5.93 21.35 -4.41
C ASP A 191 6.65 20.43 -3.39
N VAL A 192 6.18 20.33 -2.15
CA VAL A 192 6.70 19.39 -1.15
C VAL A 192 5.90 18.08 -1.20
N LYS A 193 6.60 16.95 -1.41
CA LYS A 193 5.98 15.63 -1.34
C LYS A 193 5.54 15.33 0.09
N ILE A 194 4.26 15.02 0.25
CA ILE A 194 3.62 14.75 1.54
C ILE A 194 3.03 13.35 1.64
N LEU A 195 2.96 12.61 0.52
CA LEU A 195 2.43 11.25 0.51
C LEU A 195 2.95 10.48 -0.70
N ASP A 196 3.21 9.18 -0.50
CA ASP A 196 3.68 8.27 -1.54
C ASP A 196 3.15 6.86 -1.24
N TYR A 197 2.38 6.27 -2.15
CA TYR A 197 1.80 4.96 -1.94
C TYR A 197 1.61 4.19 -3.24
N VAL A 198 1.39 2.89 -3.11
CA VAL A 198 1.15 2.00 -4.26
C VAL A 198 -0.23 1.37 -4.12
N ARG A 199 -1.12 1.65 -5.08
CA ARG A 199 -2.45 1.05 -5.19
C ARG A 199 -2.38 -0.44 -5.50
N ASN A 200 -3.47 -1.14 -5.27
CA ASN A 200 -3.62 -2.56 -5.60
C ASN A 200 -2.54 -3.46 -4.97
N THR A 201 -2.01 -3.04 -3.82
CA THR A 201 -1.15 -3.85 -2.97
C THR A 201 -1.95 -4.43 -1.82
N GLN A 202 -1.44 -5.47 -1.19
CA GLN A 202 -2.07 -6.04 0.00
C GLN A 202 -2.25 -4.98 1.10
N GLY A 203 -1.22 -4.16 1.36
CA GLY A 203 -1.30 -3.08 2.34
C GLY A 203 -2.38 -2.04 2.00
N PHE A 204 -2.45 -1.59 0.74
CA PHE A 204 -3.50 -0.68 0.30
C PHE A 204 -4.90 -1.30 0.46
N ASN A 205 -5.08 -2.54 0.00
CA ASN A 205 -6.36 -3.23 0.10
C ASN A 205 -6.77 -3.50 1.56
N ALA A 206 -5.80 -3.75 2.44
CA ALA A 206 -6.04 -3.85 3.88
C ALA A 206 -6.54 -2.51 4.46
N LEU A 207 -5.88 -1.38 4.14
CA LEU A 207 -6.35 -0.06 4.58
C LEU A 207 -7.76 0.22 4.08
N VAL A 208 -8.09 -0.10 2.83
CA VAL A 208 -9.46 0.02 2.28
C VAL A 208 -10.46 -0.81 3.08
N ALA A 209 -10.10 -2.04 3.44
CA ALA A 209 -10.96 -2.93 4.23
C ALA A 209 -11.25 -2.40 5.64
N TYR A 210 -10.42 -1.52 6.19
CA TYR A 210 -10.60 -0.86 7.50
C TYR A 210 -11.15 0.55 7.44
N SER A 211 -11.36 1.09 6.25
CA SER A 211 -11.91 2.42 6.04
C SER A 211 -13.42 2.37 5.76
N LYS A 212 -14.04 3.54 5.70
CA LYS A 212 -15.43 3.66 5.21
C LYS A 212 -15.61 3.08 3.79
N TYR A 213 -14.52 2.94 3.04
CA TYR A 213 -14.54 2.48 1.65
C TYR A 213 -14.69 0.95 1.48
N VAL A 214 -14.73 0.20 2.56
CA VAL A 214 -14.97 -1.28 2.54
C VAL A 214 -16.24 -1.66 1.78
N ASN A 215 -17.24 -0.77 1.74
CA ASN A 215 -18.52 -1.03 1.09
C ASN A 215 -18.50 -0.83 -0.44
N TRP A 216 -17.41 -0.30 -0.99
CA TRP A 216 -17.29 -0.04 -2.42
C TRP A 216 -16.31 -1.01 -3.08
N PRO A 217 -16.82 -1.94 -3.92
CA PRO A 217 -15.96 -2.90 -4.60
C PRO A 217 -14.88 -2.19 -5.43
N ASN A 218 -13.68 -2.73 -5.39
CA ASN A 218 -12.55 -2.27 -6.19
C ASN A 218 -12.12 -0.80 -5.96
N PHE A 219 -12.44 -0.23 -4.79
CA PHE A 219 -12.07 1.14 -4.44
C PHE A 219 -10.58 1.42 -4.73
N GLY A 220 -10.32 2.49 -5.49
CA GLY A 220 -8.97 2.94 -5.82
C GLY A 220 -8.18 2.04 -6.76
N ASN A 221 -8.73 0.91 -7.21
CA ASN A 221 -8.03 -0.06 -8.08
C ASN A 221 -8.47 -0.01 -9.55
N ASN A 222 -9.38 0.89 -9.92
CA ASN A 222 -9.74 1.10 -11.32
C ASN A 222 -8.51 1.52 -12.13
N GLU A 223 -8.43 1.07 -13.40
CA GLU A 223 -7.31 1.43 -14.29
C GLU A 223 -7.32 2.91 -14.66
N GLU A 224 -8.50 3.49 -14.80
CA GLU A 224 -8.74 4.90 -15.10
C GLU A 224 -9.98 5.41 -14.36
N GLY A 225 -10.11 6.72 -14.19
CA GLY A 225 -11.26 7.33 -13.58
C GLY A 225 -11.33 8.82 -13.83
N HIS A 226 -12.45 9.43 -13.45
CA HIS A 226 -12.62 10.87 -13.54
C HIS A 226 -11.82 11.60 -12.46
N ILE A 227 -11.47 12.87 -12.72
CA ILE A 227 -11.03 13.83 -11.70
C ILE A 227 -12.28 14.52 -11.17
N LEU A 228 -12.37 14.71 -9.85
CA LEU A 228 -13.50 15.32 -9.17
C LEU A 228 -13.05 16.45 -8.26
N LEU A 229 -13.83 17.53 -8.23
CA LEU A 229 -13.78 18.55 -7.19
C LEU A 229 -15.04 18.43 -6.33
N GLN A 230 -14.84 18.36 -5.01
CA GLN A 230 -15.91 18.05 -4.06
C GLN A 230 -16.66 19.30 -3.59
N ASP A 231 -18.00 19.23 -3.60
CA ASP A 231 -18.91 20.12 -2.90
C ASP A 231 -19.28 19.49 -1.53
N HIS A 232 -18.62 19.95 -0.46
CA HIS A 232 -18.96 19.52 0.91
C HIS A 232 -19.82 20.55 1.65
N GLY A 233 -20.38 21.53 0.92
CA GLY A 233 -21.22 22.59 1.49
C GLY A 233 -20.44 23.75 2.11
N ASP A 234 -19.12 23.76 2.01
CA ASP A 234 -18.24 24.82 2.49
C ASP A 234 -17.64 25.62 1.34
N GLU A 235 -17.25 26.87 1.61
CA GLU A 235 -16.66 27.73 0.59
C GLU A 235 -15.20 27.36 0.32
N VAL A 236 -14.95 26.90 -0.89
CA VAL A 236 -13.63 26.53 -1.40
C VAL A 236 -13.45 27.10 -2.80
N PHE A 237 -12.24 27.52 -3.12
CA PHE A 237 -11.89 28.16 -4.39
C PHE A 237 -10.85 27.36 -5.14
N PHE A 238 -11.00 27.24 -6.46
CA PHE A 238 -10.10 26.53 -7.36
C PHE A 238 -9.72 27.40 -8.56
N LYS A 239 -8.47 27.30 -9.01
CA LYS A 239 -7.97 27.86 -10.27
C LYS A 239 -6.79 27.05 -10.79
N ASN A 240 -6.27 27.40 -11.95
CA ASN A 240 -5.09 26.78 -12.55
C ASN A 240 -5.16 25.24 -12.60
N ILE A 241 -6.35 24.71 -12.89
CA ILE A 241 -6.58 23.26 -12.96
C ILE A 241 -6.00 22.76 -14.27
N LYS A 242 -4.88 22.04 -14.19
CA LYS A 242 -4.16 21.55 -15.37
C LYS A 242 -3.62 20.15 -15.17
N ILE A 243 -3.56 19.40 -16.26
CA ILE A 243 -3.13 18.01 -16.26
C ILE A 243 -2.10 17.77 -17.37
N LYS A 244 -1.21 16.83 -17.15
CA LYS A 244 -0.34 16.26 -18.16
C LYS A 244 -0.49 14.76 -18.12
N GLU A 245 -1.02 14.16 -19.20
CA GLU A 245 -1.03 12.71 -19.32
C GLU A 245 0.38 12.17 -19.57
N THR A 246 0.68 11.03 -18.97
CA THR A 246 1.97 10.36 -19.08
C THR A 246 1.78 8.92 -19.57
N LYS A 247 2.82 8.34 -20.11
CA LYS A 247 2.75 6.93 -20.56
C LYS A 247 2.60 5.96 -19.40
N GLY A 248 2.92 6.41 -18.18
CA GLY A 248 2.94 5.58 -16.97
C GLY A 248 3.90 4.41 -17.10
N THR A 249 4.56 4.08 -16.04
CA THR A 249 5.29 2.82 -15.91
C THR A 249 4.57 2.03 -14.82
N LEU A 250 4.01 0.88 -15.15
CA LEU A 250 3.61 -0.06 -14.11
C LEU A 250 4.84 -0.30 -13.25
N ILE A 251 4.72 -0.12 -11.95
CA ILE A 251 5.68 -0.70 -11.02
C ILE A 251 5.37 -2.19 -11.11
N LEU A 252 6.01 -2.84 -12.08
CA LEU A 252 6.09 -4.29 -12.06
C LEU A 252 6.91 -4.65 -10.83
N PRO A 253 6.60 -5.73 -10.12
CA PRO A 253 7.56 -6.36 -9.25
C PRO A 253 8.87 -6.43 -10.05
N GLU A 254 9.98 -6.05 -9.43
CA GLU A 254 11.29 -6.05 -10.10
C GLU A 254 11.41 -7.30 -10.96
N ALA A 255 12.01 -7.18 -12.14
CA ALA A 255 12.31 -8.32 -13.00
C ALA A 255 13.32 -9.21 -12.24
N GLY A 256 12.81 -10.03 -11.34
CA GLY A 256 13.51 -10.84 -10.37
C GLY A 256 12.83 -12.20 -10.22
N GLU A 257 13.12 -12.85 -9.13
CA GLU A 257 12.50 -14.13 -8.78
C GLU A 257 10.98 -13.98 -8.65
N LYS A 258 10.23 -15.02 -9.02
CA LYS A 258 8.77 -15.04 -8.80
C LYS A 258 8.44 -15.10 -7.31
N PHE A 259 9.28 -15.78 -6.51
CA PHE A 259 9.14 -15.82 -5.06
C PHE A 259 9.71 -14.56 -4.40
N LYS A 260 9.26 -14.30 -3.17
CA LYS A 260 9.65 -13.13 -2.38
C LYS A 260 10.32 -13.59 -1.10
N LEU A 261 11.38 -12.91 -0.67
CA LEU A 261 12.00 -13.18 0.62
C LEU A 261 11.24 -12.41 1.72
N GLY A 262 10.85 -13.12 2.78
CA GLY A 262 10.12 -12.59 3.92
C GLY A 262 10.69 -13.03 5.26
N MET A 263 9.99 -12.65 6.34
CA MET A 263 10.29 -13.04 7.71
C MET A 263 9.10 -13.74 8.34
N ALA A 264 9.33 -14.89 8.92
CA ALA A 264 8.40 -15.51 9.86
C ALA A 264 8.43 -14.70 11.17
N GLY A 265 7.27 -14.20 11.60
CA GLY A 265 7.18 -13.33 12.77
C GLY A 265 7.69 -13.98 14.06
N TYR A 266 7.69 -15.31 14.13
CA TYR A 266 8.22 -16.05 15.28
C TYR A 266 9.71 -15.79 15.55
N SER A 267 10.50 -15.49 14.52
CA SER A 267 11.91 -15.07 14.67
C SER A 267 12.09 -13.87 15.61
N PHE A 268 11.02 -13.10 15.83
CA PHE A 268 10.99 -11.88 16.64
C PHE A 268 10.17 -12.02 17.94
N VAL A 269 10.01 -13.23 18.46
CA VAL A 269 9.19 -13.52 19.65
C VAL A 269 9.58 -12.70 20.88
N ASN A 270 10.84 -12.25 20.98
CA ASN A 270 11.34 -11.42 22.08
C ASN A 270 11.39 -9.92 21.73
N PHE A 271 10.83 -9.50 20.59
CA PHE A 271 10.84 -8.12 20.12
C PHE A 271 9.42 -7.60 20.02
N ASP A 272 9.23 -6.34 20.35
CA ASP A 272 8.02 -5.62 20.01
C ASP A 272 7.96 -5.30 18.50
N LEU A 273 6.85 -4.77 18.05
CA LEU A 273 6.64 -4.44 16.64
C LEU A 273 7.65 -3.41 16.12
N GLU A 274 7.95 -2.36 16.88
CA GLU A 274 8.87 -1.29 16.45
C GLU A 274 10.28 -1.86 16.19
N LYS A 275 10.79 -2.63 17.14
CA LYS A 275 12.11 -3.26 17.01
C LYS A 275 12.14 -4.29 15.88
N THR A 276 11.06 -5.05 15.70
CA THR A 276 10.89 -5.97 14.57
C THR A 276 11.00 -5.24 13.25
N LEU A 277 10.25 -4.16 13.07
CA LEU A 277 10.22 -3.39 11.85
C LEU A 277 11.56 -2.67 11.59
N ASP A 278 12.25 -2.21 12.63
CA ASP A 278 13.59 -1.63 12.50
C ASP A 278 14.61 -2.66 11.99
N VAL A 279 14.56 -3.91 12.48
CA VAL A 279 15.40 -4.99 11.97
C VAL A 279 15.06 -5.29 10.52
N MET A 280 13.78 -5.43 10.19
CA MET A 280 13.34 -5.68 8.81
C MET A 280 13.78 -4.57 7.85
N GLN A 281 13.65 -3.32 8.24
CA GLN A 281 14.11 -2.17 7.44
C GLN A 281 15.64 -2.20 7.22
N LYS A 282 16.42 -2.46 8.27
CA LYS A 282 17.89 -2.57 8.17
C LYS A 282 18.34 -3.71 7.26
N MET A 283 17.56 -4.78 7.20
CA MET A 283 17.83 -5.97 6.39
C MET A 283 17.18 -5.92 5.00
N ASP A 284 16.52 -4.79 4.66
CA ASP A 284 15.78 -4.63 3.39
C ASP A 284 14.76 -5.76 3.17
N MET A 285 13.95 -6.05 4.22
CA MET A 285 12.94 -7.10 4.21
C MET A 285 11.54 -6.49 4.21
N HIS A 286 10.70 -6.91 3.26
CA HIS A 286 9.43 -6.25 2.97
C HIS A 286 8.19 -7.11 3.25
N TYR A 287 8.35 -8.39 3.62
CA TYR A 287 7.23 -9.31 3.83
C TYR A 287 7.30 -9.94 5.23
N LEU A 288 6.20 -9.83 5.98
CA LEU A 288 6.08 -10.36 7.34
C LEU A 288 4.92 -11.34 7.45
N CYS A 289 5.17 -12.58 7.89
CA CYS A 289 4.14 -13.45 8.44
C CYS A 289 3.81 -12.97 9.85
N ILE A 290 2.60 -12.41 10.04
CA ILE A 290 2.21 -11.70 11.26
C ILE A 290 1.96 -12.69 12.39
N LYS A 291 2.59 -12.49 13.55
CA LYS A 291 2.32 -13.25 14.77
C LYS A 291 1.42 -12.49 15.73
N ASP A 292 0.68 -13.23 16.52
CA ASP A 292 -0.31 -12.75 17.49
C ASP A 292 0.28 -11.89 18.63
N PHE A 293 1.56 -12.03 18.93
CA PHE A 293 2.25 -11.14 19.88
C PHE A 293 2.60 -9.77 19.30
N HIS A 294 2.65 -9.62 17.97
CA HIS A 294 2.77 -8.32 17.30
C HIS A 294 1.42 -7.66 17.01
N LEU A 295 0.41 -8.47 16.71
CA LEU A 295 -0.97 -8.04 16.49
C LEU A 295 -1.93 -9.09 17.06
N PRO A 296 -2.44 -8.94 18.30
CA PRO A 296 -3.33 -9.89 18.95
C PRO A 296 -4.60 -10.19 18.13
N LEU A 297 -5.09 -11.45 18.23
CA LEU A 297 -6.26 -11.91 17.48
C LEU A 297 -7.55 -11.13 17.81
N ASN A 298 -7.61 -10.49 18.97
CA ASN A 298 -8.72 -9.65 19.42
C ASN A 298 -8.51 -8.15 19.20
N SER A 299 -7.51 -7.77 18.37
CA SER A 299 -7.24 -6.37 18.07
C SER A 299 -8.44 -5.65 17.49
N THR A 300 -8.65 -4.42 17.93
CA THR A 300 -9.67 -3.51 17.40
C THR A 300 -9.28 -3.00 16.01
N GLU A 301 -10.25 -2.47 15.27
CA GLU A 301 -10.00 -1.87 13.96
C GLU A 301 -8.96 -0.74 14.04
N ALA A 302 -9.00 0.08 15.10
CA ALA A 302 -8.02 1.14 15.32
C ALA A 302 -6.59 0.59 15.52
N GLN A 303 -6.44 -0.48 16.31
CA GLN A 303 -5.14 -1.13 16.51
C GLN A 303 -4.60 -1.75 15.22
N ILE A 304 -5.47 -2.35 14.42
CA ILE A 304 -5.09 -2.93 13.13
C ILE A 304 -4.69 -1.82 12.15
N ALA A 305 -5.43 -0.72 12.10
CA ALA A 305 -5.07 0.44 11.26
C ALA A 305 -3.72 1.05 11.70
N GLU A 306 -3.47 1.16 13.00
CA GLU A 306 -2.18 1.60 13.52
C GLU A 306 -1.05 0.65 13.13
N PHE A 307 -1.28 -0.66 13.27
CA PHE A 307 -0.33 -1.68 12.85
C PHE A 307 0.04 -1.54 11.38
N HIS A 308 -0.94 -1.40 10.49
CA HIS A 308 -0.67 -1.19 9.06
C HIS A 308 0.04 0.12 8.75
N ALA A 309 -0.28 1.20 9.47
CA ALA A 309 0.43 2.47 9.32
C ALA A 309 1.93 2.31 9.65
N LYS A 310 2.25 1.59 10.73
CA LYS A 310 3.65 1.30 11.10
C LYS A 310 4.36 0.42 10.07
N LEU A 311 3.69 -0.62 9.55
CA LEU A 311 4.23 -1.45 8.49
C LEU A 311 4.53 -0.62 7.23
N ALA A 312 3.56 0.20 6.80
CA ALA A 312 3.69 1.04 5.61
C ALA A 312 4.83 2.07 5.74
N GLU A 313 5.02 2.67 6.91
CA GLU A 313 6.13 3.59 7.21
C GLU A 313 7.49 2.94 6.99
N LYS A 314 7.61 1.64 7.28
CA LYS A 314 8.86 0.87 7.13
C LYS A 314 8.91 0.08 5.80
N GLY A 315 7.95 0.26 4.90
CA GLY A 315 7.91 -0.45 3.63
C GLY A 315 7.64 -1.95 3.77
N VAL A 316 7.00 -2.38 4.87
CA VAL A 316 6.70 -3.79 5.16
C VAL A 316 5.25 -4.11 4.81
N THR A 317 5.00 -5.29 4.29
CA THR A 317 3.67 -5.86 4.01
C THR A 317 3.46 -7.11 4.84
N GLY A 318 2.38 -7.15 5.61
CA GLY A 318 1.91 -8.39 6.25
C GLY A 318 1.25 -9.28 5.19
N TYR A 319 1.85 -10.41 4.84
CA TYR A 319 1.35 -11.27 3.76
C TYR A 319 0.51 -12.46 4.24
N ALA A 320 0.74 -12.89 5.48
CA ALA A 320 0.07 -14.02 6.13
C ALA A 320 -0.09 -13.76 7.63
N VAL A 321 -0.90 -14.56 8.31
CA VAL A 321 -0.99 -14.62 9.77
C VAL A 321 -0.67 -16.03 10.25
N GLY A 322 0.13 -16.16 11.29
CA GLY A 322 0.45 -17.45 11.89
C GLY A 322 1.93 -17.69 12.21
N PRO A 323 2.29 -18.94 12.52
CA PRO A 323 1.43 -20.11 12.76
C PRO A 323 0.45 -19.92 13.93
N ILE A 324 -0.82 -20.30 13.73
CA ILE A 324 -1.88 -20.26 14.73
C ILE A 324 -2.30 -21.69 15.06
N TYR A 325 -2.22 -22.08 16.34
CA TYR A 325 -2.74 -23.36 16.81
C TYR A 325 -4.25 -23.27 17.03
N MET A 326 -5.01 -24.24 16.53
CA MET A 326 -6.48 -24.25 16.57
C MET A 326 -6.99 -25.61 17.07
N ASN A 327 -7.58 -25.59 18.27
CA ASN A 327 -8.07 -26.80 18.95
C ASN A 327 -9.58 -26.93 18.95
N THR A 328 -10.30 -25.87 18.49
CA THR A 328 -11.76 -25.82 18.46
C THR A 328 -12.26 -25.07 17.22
N GLU A 329 -13.49 -25.33 16.80
CA GLU A 329 -14.14 -24.59 15.71
C GLU A 329 -14.21 -23.09 15.99
N ALA A 330 -14.43 -22.69 17.24
CA ALA A 330 -14.47 -21.28 17.64
C ALA A 330 -13.11 -20.57 17.46
N GLU A 331 -12.00 -21.29 17.65
CA GLU A 331 -10.64 -20.76 17.36
C GLU A 331 -10.40 -20.61 15.86
N ILE A 332 -10.90 -21.54 15.06
CA ILE A 332 -10.88 -21.45 13.60
C ILE A 332 -11.68 -20.22 13.14
N ASP A 333 -12.90 -20.05 13.63
CA ASP A 333 -13.72 -18.88 13.30
C ASP A 333 -13.00 -17.56 13.62
N ARG A 334 -12.40 -17.47 14.82
CA ARG A 334 -11.62 -16.30 15.20
C ARG A 334 -10.44 -16.05 14.27
N ALA A 335 -9.71 -17.10 13.88
CA ALA A 335 -8.57 -16.97 12.98
C ALA A 335 -8.96 -16.46 11.59
N PHE A 336 -10.07 -16.97 11.02
CA PHE A 336 -10.56 -16.51 9.72
C PHE A 336 -11.11 -15.07 9.77
N VAL A 337 -11.87 -14.73 10.81
CA VAL A 337 -12.34 -13.35 11.04
C VAL A 337 -11.16 -12.40 11.23
N TYR A 338 -10.17 -12.81 12.02
CA TYR A 338 -8.95 -12.04 12.23
C TYR A 338 -8.19 -11.83 10.93
N ALA A 339 -7.90 -12.89 10.16
CA ALA A 339 -7.20 -12.79 8.89
C ALA A 339 -7.93 -11.83 7.91
N LYS A 340 -9.27 -11.91 7.86
CA LYS A 340 -10.10 -11.00 7.07
C LYS A 340 -9.94 -9.56 7.54
N LYS A 341 -10.00 -9.30 8.86
CA LYS A 341 -9.81 -7.96 9.44
C LYS A 341 -8.40 -7.41 9.16
N VAL A 342 -7.37 -8.25 9.29
CA VAL A 342 -5.98 -7.87 8.98
C VAL A 342 -5.75 -7.67 7.48
N GLY A 343 -6.68 -8.08 6.62
CA GLY A 343 -6.57 -7.92 5.17
C GLY A 343 -5.61 -8.90 4.51
N VAL A 344 -5.32 -10.04 5.15
CA VAL A 344 -4.54 -11.13 4.56
C VAL A 344 -5.45 -12.24 4.05
N ARG A 345 -4.97 -12.99 3.07
CA ARG A 345 -5.71 -14.11 2.47
C ARG A 345 -4.99 -15.46 2.64
N LEU A 346 -3.94 -15.48 3.45
CA LEU A 346 -3.19 -16.68 3.80
C LEU A 346 -3.15 -16.81 5.32
N ILE A 347 -3.63 -17.95 5.82
CA ILE A 347 -3.51 -18.36 7.22
C ILE A 347 -2.51 -19.51 7.29
N VAL A 348 -1.45 -19.34 8.04
CA VAL A 348 -0.56 -20.42 8.44
C VAL A 348 -1.09 -20.99 9.75
N GLY A 349 -1.41 -22.28 9.79
CA GLY A 349 -2.11 -22.82 10.94
C GLY A 349 -1.73 -24.26 11.28
N VAL A 350 -2.04 -24.64 12.54
CA VAL A 350 -1.84 -25.98 13.08
C VAL A 350 -3.16 -26.42 13.74
N PRO A 351 -4.16 -26.85 12.96
CA PRO A 351 -5.42 -27.30 13.51
C PRO A 351 -5.30 -28.73 14.02
N LYS A 352 -6.15 -29.13 14.97
CA LYS A 352 -6.35 -30.56 15.24
C LYS A 352 -6.84 -31.28 14.00
N ILE A 353 -6.44 -32.52 13.80
CA ILE A 353 -6.76 -33.31 12.59
C ILE A 353 -8.27 -33.43 12.38
N GLU A 354 -9.02 -33.68 13.46
CA GLU A 354 -10.48 -33.79 13.42
C GLU A 354 -11.21 -32.52 12.97
N LEU A 355 -10.54 -31.37 12.98
CA LEU A 355 -11.09 -30.07 12.56
C LEU A 355 -10.82 -29.75 11.09
N LEU A 356 -10.08 -30.59 10.36
CA LEU A 356 -9.82 -30.36 8.93
C LEU A 356 -11.10 -30.21 8.08
N PRO A 357 -12.18 -30.97 8.31
CA PRO A 357 -13.46 -30.75 7.59
C PRO A 357 -14.06 -29.37 7.88
N TYR A 358 -13.85 -28.81 9.07
CA TYR A 358 -14.31 -27.46 9.40
C TYR A 358 -13.45 -26.38 8.73
N ILE A 359 -12.12 -26.59 8.67
CA ILE A 359 -11.22 -25.74 7.87
C ILE A 359 -11.65 -25.73 6.40
N ASP A 360 -12.00 -26.89 5.83
CA ASP A 360 -12.46 -27.01 4.44
C ASP A 360 -13.73 -26.16 4.19
N LYS A 361 -14.68 -26.20 5.11
CA LYS A 361 -15.86 -25.33 5.08
C LYS A 361 -15.48 -23.84 5.10
N LYS A 362 -14.57 -23.42 6.01
CA LYS A 362 -14.19 -22.02 6.19
C LYS A 362 -13.37 -21.50 5.00
N VAL A 363 -12.49 -22.30 4.44
CA VAL A 363 -11.73 -21.98 3.23
C VAL A 363 -12.68 -21.70 2.06
N LYS A 364 -13.73 -22.49 1.89
CA LYS A 364 -14.78 -22.27 0.88
C LYS A 364 -15.59 -21.00 1.14
N GLU A 365 -15.93 -20.73 2.41
CA GLU A 365 -16.69 -19.55 2.83
C GLU A 365 -15.91 -18.24 2.59
N TYR A 366 -14.64 -18.20 2.96
CA TYR A 366 -13.81 -16.97 2.91
C TYR A 366 -13.02 -16.82 1.60
N GLY A 367 -12.79 -17.89 0.86
CA GLY A 367 -11.94 -17.88 -0.33
C GLY A 367 -10.44 -17.65 -0.02
N PHE A 368 -10.01 -18.04 1.17
CA PHE A 368 -8.61 -17.88 1.63
C PHE A 368 -7.79 -19.13 1.37
N ASN A 369 -6.49 -18.97 1.24
CA ASN A 369 -5.55 -20.08 1.33
C ASN A 369 -5.25 -20.39 2.80
N TYR A 370 -5.12 -21.67 3.09
CA TYR A 370 -4.77 -22.19 4.41
C TYR A 370 -3.56 -23.10 4.29
N ALA A 371 -2.48 -22.71 4.91
CA ALA A 371 -1.20 -23.42 4.87
C ALA A 371 -0.96 -24.13 6.23
N ILE A 372 -0.99 -25.45 6.24
CA ILE A 372 -0.65 -26.24 7.44
C ILE A 372 0.87 -26.17 7.63
N HIS A 373 1.30 -25.74 8.82
CA HIS A 373 2.72 -25.65 9.16
C HIS A 373 3.28 -27.02 9.56
N LEU A 374 4.41 -27.40 8.97
CA LEU A 374 5.14 -28.61 9.33
C LEU A 374 5.92 -28.39 10.62
N HIS A 375 6.00 -29.42 11.48
CA HIS A 375 6.71 -29.34 12.75
C HIS A 375 7.79 -30.42 12.91
N GLY A 376 8.01 -31.25 11.90
CA GLY A 376 8.99 -32.34 11.95
C GLY A 376 8.73 -33.33 13.08
N PRO A 377 9.76 -33.91 13.65
CA PRO A 377 9.65 -34.95 14.69
C PRO A 377 9.32 -34.38 16.09
N ASP A 378 9.00 -33.09 16.22
CA ASP A 378 8.75 -32.44 17.51
C ASP A 378 7.32 -32.65 18.01
N ILE A 379 6.37 -32.85 17.10
CA ILE A 379 4.97 -33.18 17.42
C ILE A 379 4.48 -34.33 16.54
N ASP A 380 3.41 -35.02 17.00
CA ASP A 380 2.93 -36.25 16.37
C ASP A 380 1.98 -36.01 15.16
N ILE A 381 1.78 -34.77 14.77
CA ILE A 381 0.93 -34.37 13.63
C ILE A 381 1.66 -33.41 12.70
N TYR A 382 1.37 -33.51 11.41
CA TYR A 382 1.97 -32.63 10.39
C TYR A 382 3.50 -32.63 10.43
N GLN A 383 4.07 -33.85 10.50
CA GLN A 383 5.52 -34.02 10.68
C GLN A 383 6.30 -33.66 9.43
N ASP A 384 5.73 -33.96 8.24
CA ASP A 384 6.37 -33.74 6.95
C ASP A 384 5.34 -33.40 5.84
N ALA A 385 5.84 -33.15 4.65
CA ALA A 385 5.00 -32.83 3.50
C ALA A 385 4.08 -33.99 3.08
N ASP A 386 4.53 -35.24 3.21
CA ASP A 386 3.70 -36.43 2.92
C ASP A 386 2.52 -36.53 3.90
N ASP A 387 2.73 -36.29 5.20
CA ASP A 387 1.68 -36.31 6.22
C ASP A 387 0.61 -35.27 5.96
N VAL A 388 1.01 -34.02 5.67
CA VAL A 388 0.06 -32.96 5.32
C VAL A 388 -0.70 -33.28 4.03
N TRP A 389 -0.01 -33.71 2.98
CA TRP A 389 -0.64 -34.11 1.73
C TRP A 389 -1.68 -35.20 1.92
N ASN A 390 -1.32 -36.29 2.61
CA ASN A 390 -2.24 -37.42 2.82
C ASN A 390 -3.52 -37.04 3.56
N ARG A 391 -3.47 -36.00 4.42
CA ARG A 391 -4.63 -35.50 5.17
C ARG A 391 -5.45 -34.48 4.40
N THR A 392 -4.88 -33.81 3.39
CA THR A 392 -5.51 -32.66 2.75
C THR A 392 -5.79 -32.83 1.27
N LYS A 393 -5.24 -33.87 0.61
CA LYS A 393 -5.37 -34.07 -0.85
C LYS A 393 -6.81 -34.09 -1.35
N ASP A 394 -7.75 -34.60 -0.54
CA ASP A 394 -9.17 -34.75 -0.87
C ASP A 394 -10.02 -33.53 -0.41
N LEU A 395 -9.40 -32.51 0.23
CA LEU A 395 -10.03 -31.27 0.66
C LEU A 395 -9.90 -30.20 -0.41
N ASP A 396 -10.52 -29.04 -0.16
CA ASP A 396 -10.41 -27.87 -1.05
C ASP A 396 -8.94 -27.57 -1.42
N PRO A 397 -8.63 -27.37 -2.71
CA PRO A 397 -7.25 -27.16 -3.15
C PRO A 397 -6.56 -25.94 -2.51
N ARG A 398 -7.27 -25.01 -1.90
CA ARG A 398 -6.70 -23.89 -1.15
C ARG A 398 -6.18 -24.28 0.24
N ILE A 399 -6.41 -25.53 0.67
CA ILE A 399 -5.75 -26.12 1.84
C ILE A 399 -4.49 -26.83 1.37
N GLY A 400 -3.36 -26.40 1.86
CA GLY A 400 -2.05 -26.94 1.51
C GLY A 400 -1.10 -26.83 2.69
N MET A 401 0.17 -26.52 2.42
CA MET A 401 1.20 -26.51 3.44
C MET A 401 2.03 -25.21 3.43
N CYS A 402 2.49 -24.85 4.61
CA CYS A 402 3.67 -24.06 4.83
C CYS A 402 4.82 -25.05 4.97
N LEU A 403 5.64 -25.19 3.92
CA LEU A 403 6.76 -26.10 3.89
C LEU A 403 7.92 -25.51 4.70
N ASP A 404 8.03 -25.93 5.98
CA ASP A 404 9.22 -25.65 6.77
C ASP A 404 10.31 -26.63 6.39
N ILE A 405 11.30 -26.17 5.62
CA ILE A 405 12.34 -27.04 5.05
C ILE A 405 13.27 -27.63 6.10
N GLY A 406 13.44 -26.95 7.24
CA GLY A 406 14.24 -27.47 8.34
C GLY A 406 13.51 -28.57 9.12
N HIS A 407 12.23 -28.39 9.41
CA HIS A 407 11.42 -29.40 10.07
C HIS A 407 11.21 -30.64 9.18
N ASP A 408 10.96 -30.44 7.89
CA ASP A 408 10.83 -31.54 6.92
C ASP A 408 12.12 -32.35 6.85
N TYR A 409 13.29 -31.70 6.75
CA TYR A 409 14.59 -32.33 6.75
C TYR A 409 14.87 -33.12 8.04
N ARG A 410 14.53 -32.55 9.22
CA ARG A 410 14.69 -33.23 10.52
C ARG A 410 13.81 -34.47 10.64
N ASN A 411 12.77 -34.59 9.84
CA ASN A 411 11.94 -35.81 9.74
C ASN A 411 12.48 -36.81 8.69
N GLY A 412 13.73 -36.61 8.24
CA GLY A 412 14.41 -37.52 7.30
C GLY A 412 13.92 -37.38 5.85
N LYS A 413 13.30 -36.24 5.51
CA LYS A 413 12.80 -35.93 4.15
C LYS A 413 13.79 -35.09 3.35
N ASP A 414 13.56 -35.02 2.04
CA ASP A 414 14.27 -34.12 1.13
C ASP A 414 13.34 -32.95 0.73
N PRO A 415 13.49 -31.75 1.32
CA PRO A 415 12.63 -30.63 1.01
C PRO A 415 12.65 -30.18 -0.46
N VAL A 416 13.75 -30.46 -1.17
CA VAL A 416 13.88 -30.18 -2.62
C VAL A 416 12.95 -31.09 -3.43
N ALA A 417 12.95 -32.38 -3.12
CA ALA A 417 12.04 -33.36 -3.74
C ALA A 417 10.58 -33.10 -3.34
N ASP A 418 10.33 -32.75 -2.08
CA ASP A 418 8.99 -32.51 -1.58
C ASP A 418 8.38 -31.21 -2.17
N LEU A 419 9.16 -30.15 -2.34
CA LEU A 419 8.71 -28.97 -3.07
C LEU A 419 8.30 -29.33 -4.51
N ARG A 420 9.13 -30.09 -5.26
CA ARG A 420 8.78 -30.52 -6.62
C ARG A 420 7.50 -31.35 -6.65
N LYS A 421 7.33 -32.23 -5.69
CA LYS A 421 6.18 -33.15 -5.60
C LYS A 421 4.88 -32.44 -5.25
N TYR A 422 4.92 -31.48 -4.32
CA TYR A 422 3.75 -30.88 -3.71
C TYR A 422 3.55 -29.41 -4.04
N HIS A 423 4.34 -28.83 -4.97
CA HIS A 423 4.36 -27.38 -5.29
C HIS A 423 2.98 -26.75 -5.48
N SER A 424 2.01 -27.49 -6.05
CA SER A 424 0.65 -26.99 -6.27
C SER A 424 -0.14 -26.68 -4.99
N ARG A 425 0.34 -27.18 -3.84
CA ARG A 425 -0.25 -26.98 -2.51
C ARG A 425 0.72 -26.36 -1.51
N VAL A 426 1.89 -25.88 -1.94
CA VAL A 426 2.83 -25.11 -1.11
C VAL A 426 2.46 -23.65 -1.21
N TYR A 427 1.85 -23.09 -0.17
CA TYR A 427 1.38 -21.69 -0.12
C TYR A 427 2.33 -20.77 0.62
N ASP A 428 3.18 -21.33 1.48
CA ASP A 428 4.24 -20.63 2.19
C ASP A 428 5.46 -21.54 2.34
N VAL A 429 6.62 -20.95 2.52
CA VAL A 429 7.86 -21.67 2.81
C VAL A 429 8.51 -21.03 4.02
N HIS A 430 8.81 -21.81 5.06
CA HIS A 430 9.71 -21.37 6.12
C HIS A 430 11.13 -21.82 5.78
N LEU A 431 11.98 -20.82 5.53
CA LEU A 431 13.40 -20.98 5.29
C LEU A 431 14.11 -21.19 6.64
N LYS A 432 14.58 -22.39 6.88
CA LYS A 432 15.26 -22.80 8.10
C LYS A 432 16.37 -23.77 7.72
N ASP A 433 17.57 -23.60 8.27
CA ASP A 433 18.66 -24.55 8.10
C ASP A 433 18.95 -25.25 9.42
N VAL A 434 19.34 -26.50 9.36
CA VAL A 434 19.51 -27.35 10.55
C VAL A 434 20.78 -28.23 10.48
N THR A 435 21.25 -28.66 11.65
CA THR A 435 22.51 -29.38 11.78
C THR A 435 22.43 -30.86 11.45
N ASP A 436 21.22 -31.45 11.41
CA ASP A 436 21.08 -32.92 11.30
C ASP A 436 19.69 -33.27 10.75
N SER A 437 19.56 -34.38 10.03
CA SER A 437 18.32 -34.91 9.48
C SER A 437 17.51 -35.76 10.48
N SER A 438 17.71 -35.57 11.77
CA SER A 438 17.00 -36.30 12.83
C SER A 438 16.42 -35.35 13.88
N LYS A 439 15.67 -35.91 14.82
CA LYS A 439 15.14 -35.16 15.97
C LYS A 439 16.22 -34.41 16.77
N ALA A 440 17.48 -34.87 16.73
CA ALA A 440 18.61 -34.22 17.41
C ALA A 440 19.07 -32.94 16.69
N GLY A 441 18.70 -32.74 15.43
CA GLY A 441 19.02 -31.55 14.67
C GLY A 441 18.40 -30.27 15.30
N TYR A 442 19.11 -29.16 15.22
CA TYR A 442 18.67 -27.86 15.70
C TYR A 442 18.95 -26.77 14.67
N SER A 443 18.20 -25.67 14.76
CA SER A 443 18.28 -24.55 13.82
C SER A 443 19.66 -23.85 13.90
N VAL A 444 20.19 -23.49 12.74
CA VAL A 444 21.43 -22.72 12.57
C VAL A 444 21.18 -21.64 11.52
N GLU A 445 22.15 -20.73 11.37
CA GLU A 445 22.14 -19.73 10.29
C GLU A 445 22.11 -20.44 8.93
N VAL A 446 21.27 -19.94 8.01
CA VAL A 446 21.13 -20.50 6.65
C VAL A 446 22.49 -20.52 5.94
N GLY A 447 22.86 -21.67 5.44
CA GLY A 447 24.18 -21.94 4.83
C GLY A 447 25.22 -22.52 5.79
N ARG A 448 24.91 -22.66 7.09
CA ARG A 448 25.76 -23.35 8.06
C ARG A 448 25.29 -24.78 8.38
N GLY A 449 24.07 -25.11 7.92
CA GLY A 449 23.47 -26.42 8.16
C GLY A 449 23.71 -27.43 7.04
N MET A 450 22.78 -28.36 6.94
CA MET A 450 22.87 -29.51 6.06
C MET A 450 21.96 -29.42 4.83
N LEU A 451 21.10 -28.39 4.73
CA LEU A 451 20.14 -28.28 3.65
C LEU A 451 20.78 -27.82 2.33
N ASP A 452 20.36 -28.42 1.23
CA ASP A 452 20.74 -27.98 -0.11
C ASP A 452 19.94 -26.73 -0.52
N ILE A 453 20.33 -25.58 0.04
CA ILE A 453 19.70 -24.27 -0.26
C ILE A 453 19.78 -23.91 -1.75
N PRO A 454 20.93 -24.07 -2.46
CA PRO A 454 21.00 -23.87 -3.90
C PRO A 454 20.01 -24.76 -4.67
N GLY A 455 19.95 -26.05 -4.36
CA GLY A 455 18.99 -26.98 -4.98
C GLY A 455 17.53 -26.61 -4.71
N PHE A 456 17.23 -26.12 -3.51
CA PHE A 456 15.90 -25.64 -3.17
C PHE A 456 15.51 -24.39 -3.99
N ILE A 457 16.45 -23.45 -4.19
CA ILE A 457 16.24 -22.26 -5.04
C ILE A 457 15.98 -22.69 -6.49
N HIS A 458 16.76 -23.65 -7.02
CA HIS A 458 16.51 -24.20 -8.37
C HIS A 458 15.12 -24.85 -8.47
N ALA A 459 14.72 -25.65 -7.48
CA ALA A 459 13.39 -26.27 -7.47
C ALA A 459 12.26 -25.23 -7.45
N MET A 460 12.40 -24.15 -6.66
CA MET A 460 11.41 -23.04 -6.64
C MET A 460 11.24 -22.40 -8.03
N ARG A 461 12.33 -22.19 -8.76
CA ARG A 461 12.27 -21.64 -10.13
C ARG A 461 11.64 -22.63 -11.10
N GLU A 462 12.04 -23.89 -11.03
CA GLU A 462 11.55 -24.98 -11.87
C GLU A 462 10.04 -25.14 -11.75
N VAL A 463 9.50 -25.16 -10.53
CA VAL A 463 8.07 -25.29 -10.30
C VAL A 463 7.30 -23.94 -10.43
N GLY A 464 8.01 -22.84 -10.62
CA GLY A 464 7.43 -21.51 -10.73
C GLY A 464 6.82 -20.99 -9.43
N TYR A 465 7.38 -21.36 -8.28
CA TYR A 465 6.89 -20.87 -6.98
C TYR A 465 6.89 -19.34 -6.92
N SER A 466 5.78 -18.78 -6.50
CA SER A 466 5.57 -17.32 -6.47
C SER A 466 5.13 -16.79 -5.09
N GLY A 467 5.15 -17.65 -4.08
CA GLY A 467 4.82 -17.30 -2.70
C GLY A 467 5.97 -16.59 -1.98
N VAL A 468 5.86 -16.50 -0.68
CA VAL A 468 6.90 -15.95 0.18
C VAL A 468 7.76 -17.09 0.74
N VAL A 469 9.06 -16.86 0.78
CA VAL A 469 10.07 -17.68 1.46
C VAL A 469 10.45 -16.91 2.72
N SER A 470 9.86 -17.28 3.85
CA SER A 470 10.03 -16.57 5.12
C SER A 470 11.17 -17.17 5.92
N LEU A 471 12.19 -16.37 6.20
CA LEU A 471 13.22 -16.81 7.15
C LEU A 471 12.58 -17.03 8.53
N GLU A 472 12.66 -18.25 9.05
CA GLU A 472 12.33 -18.57 10.43
C GLU A 472 13.61 -18.87 11.21
N HIS A 473 14.14 -17.82 11.85
CA HIS A 473 15.39 -17.89 12.60
C HIS A 473 15.10 -18.21 14.07
N GLU A 474 15.55 -19.36 14.54
CA GLU A 474 15.29 -19.86 15.91
C GLU A 474 16.56 -19.98 16.76
N ARG A 475 17.65 -19.32 16.37
CA ARG A 475 18.90 -19.30 17.14
C ARG A 475 19.12 -17.94 17.78
N ASN A 476 19.60 -17.94 19.03
CA ASN A 476 19.87 -16.72 19.79
C ASN A 476 18.73 -15.68 19.71
N MET A 477 17.51 -16.12 19.90
CA MET A 477 16.30 -15.30 19.67
C MET A 477 16.18 -14.06 20.57
N LYS A 478 17.08 -13.90 21.57
CA LYS A 478 17.17 -12.66 22.37
C LYS A 478 17.98 -11.57 21.66
N ASP A 479 18.89 -11.96 20.76
CA ASP A 479 19.68 -11.08 19.90
C ASP A 479 19.90 -11.75 18.53
N PRO A 480 18.84 -11.86 17.72
CA PRO A 480 18.89 -12.62 16.47
C PRO A 480 19.47 -11.81 15.29
N PHE A 481 19.78 -10.51 15.47
CA PHE A 481 20.13 -9.59 14.38
C PHE A 481 21.27 -10.09 13.50
N THR A 482 22.37 -10.54 14.11
CA THR A 482 23.54 -11.02 13.36
C THR A 482 23.21 -12.29 12.57
N GLY A 483 22.53 -13.26 13.20
CA GLY A 483 22.16 -14.52 12.55
C GLY A 483 21.13 -14.32 11.43
N ILE A 484 20.17 -13.44 11.61
CA ILE A 484 19.22 -13.02 10.55
C ILE A 484 19.99 -12.40 9.38
N GLY A 485 20.92 -11.46 9.66
CA GLY A 485 21.70 -10.79 8.61
C GLY A 485 22.57 -11.76 7.82
N GLU A 486 23.22 -12.72 8.48
CA GLU A 486 24.00 -13.77 7.84
C GLU A 486 23.12 -14.67 6.95
N SER A 487 22.00 -15.16 7.49
CA SER A 487 21.05 -16.03 6.78
C SER A 487 20.49 -15.37 5.52
N ILE A 488 20.04 -14.09 5.62
CA ILE A 488 19.54 -13.32 4.49
C ILE A 488 20.63 -13.06 3.46
N GLY A 489 21.83 -12.69 3.91
CA GLY A 489 22.98 -12.44 3.04
C GLY A 489 23.37 -13.69 2.24
N TYR A 490 23.45 -14.84 2.90
CA TYR A 490 23.72 -16.11 2.24
C TYR A 490 22.63 -16.47 1.22
N PHE A 491 21.36 -16.43 1.60
CA PHE A 491 20.26 -16.77 0.71
C PHE A 491 20.24 -15.86 -0.54
N ARG A 492 20.39 -14.55 -0.37
CA ARG A 492 20.50 -13.60 -1.49
C ARG A 492 21.68 -13.88 -2.41
N ALA A 493 22.83 -14.22 -1.83
CA ALA A 493 24.01 -14.59 -2.60
C ALA A 493 23.76 -15.87 -3.43
N MET A 494 23.12 -16.87 -2.86
CA MET A 494 22.77 -18.11 -3.58
C MET A 494 21.73 -17.87 -4.66
N VAL A 495 20.71 -17.03 -4.41
CA VAL A 495 19.74 -16.60 -5.45
C VAL A 495 20.48 -15.93 -6.62
N ALA A 496 21.47 -15.09 -6.36
CA ALA A 496 22.25 -14.44 -7.40
C ALA A 496 23.20 -15.41 -8.14
N ALA A 497 23.83 -16.32 -7.41
CA ALA A 497 24.83 -17.25 -7.96
C ALA A 497 24.22 -18.41 -8.76
N THR A 498 22.96 -18.75 -8.53
CA THR A 498 22.26 -19.87 -9.16
C THR A 498 21.37 -19.46 -10.36
N LYS A 499 21.45 -18.20 -10.82
CA LYS A 499 20.72 -17.66 -11.98
C LYS A 499 21.08 -18.30 -13.30
#